data_2205af7dbf1fb365fecce1065e047d57
#
_entry.id   2205af7dbf1fb365fecce1065e047d57
#
_cell.length_a   1.000
_cell.length_b   1.000
_cell.length_c   1.000
_cell.angle_alpha   90.00
_cell.angle_beta   90.00
_cell.angle_gamma   90.00
#
_symmetry.space_group_name_H-M   'P 1'
#
loop_
_entity.id
_entity.type
_entity.pdbx_description
1 polymer ?
#
loop_
_entity_poly.entity_id
_entity_poly.type
_entity_poly.pdbx_seq_one_letter_code
_entity_poly.pdbx_strand_id
1 'polypeptide(L)'
;MKRLLLILWLLTAAAGSRISAAGRTELNQGWKFRQYGLGEWLPAAVPGTVHTDLLANGQIPDPFYGSSQSDLQWIDKTDWEYCCTFDAPELASYDNVRLVFEGVDCYADIRLNGELLHRTGNMFRTWKSDVKGLLKSRNNRLHVVFHSPVMQGLKNMAAYGSRLTANNDLGALGGLGPNKVSVFTRKSGYQYGWDLAPRYVTSGLWRPVALEAWNEARVEDFHVRTRSTGPRKAQMSASAALRTDAAGCYRIRILLNGKSILTADKTLDAGTHSIEEPFEIPSPRLWYPNGMGEPYLYDVELVLEKEGRELDRTAVRCGVRTVSLRCRDDADGRGRGFGFEINGIPVFCKGSNYVPADRKSVV
;
A
#
# COMPACT_ATOMS: atom_id res chain seq x y z
N MET A 1 23.41 -49.93 2.77
CA MET A 1 23.12 -48.62 3.42
C MET A 1 23.38 -47.53 2.40
N LYS A 2 22.30 -47.06 1.72
CA LYS A 2 22.36 -45.96 0.74
C LYS A 2 21.63 -44.76 1.38
N ARG A 3 22.37 -43.71 1.65
CA ARG A 3 21.79 -42.43 2.15
C ARG A 3 21.21 -41.66 0.96
N LEU A 4 19.91 -41.46 0.97
CA LEU A 4 19.17 -40.55 0.07
C LEU A 4 19.32 -39.14 0.61
N LEU A 5 19.97 -38.26 -0.14
CA LEU A 5 19.95 -36.81 0.11
C LEU A 5 18.69 -36.24 -0.56
N LEU A 6 17.74 -35.79 0.24
CA LEU A 6 16.60 -35.01 -0.21
C LEU A 6 17.04 -33.54 -0.31
N ILE A 7 17.17 -33.04 -1.52
CA ILE A 7 17.36 -31.59 -1.78
C ILE A 7 15.97 -30.97 -1.85
N LEU A 8 15.63 -30.20 -0.81
CA LEU A 8 14.40 -29.44 -0.73
C LEU A 8 14.60 -28.12 -1.49
N TRP A 9 13.99 -28.00 -2.69
CA TRP A 9 13.90 -26.74 -3.39
C TRP A 9 12.77 -25.89 -2.77
N LEU A 10 13.13 -24.86 -2.01
CA LEU A 10 12.21 -23.80 -1.59
C LEU A 10 11.98 -22.84 -2.77
N LEU A 11 10.89 -23.05 -3.50
CA LEU A 11 10.32 -22.08 -4.44
C LEU A 11 9.60 -21.00 -3.65
N THR A 12 10.29 -19.89 -3.33
CA THR A 12 9.63 -18.67 -2.87
C THR A 12 9.05 -17.95 -4.10
N ALA A 13 7.77 -18.11 -4.32
CA ALA A 13 7.01 -17.29 -5.27
C ALA A 13 6.77 -15.91 -4.67
N ALA A 14 7.70 -14.99 -4.84
CA ALA A 14 7.49 -13.58 -4.57
C ALA A 14 6.74 -12.95 -5.76
N ALA A 15 5.40 -12.94 -5.71
CA ALA A 15 4.57 -12.11 -6.56
C ALA A 15 4.52 -10.68 -5.96
N GLY A 16 5.55 -9.89 -6.19
CA GLY A 16 5.59 -8.47 -5.88
C GLY A 16 5.86 -7.67 -7.16
N SER A 17 5.12 -6.60 -7.38
CA SER A 17 5.47 -5.61 -8.40
C SER A 17 6.90 -5.15 -8.14
N ARG A 18 7.84 -5.57 -8.99
CA ARG A 18 9.24 -5.13 -8.90
C ARG A 18 9.32 -3.72 -9.49
N ILE A 19 9.19 -2.71 -8.65
CA ILE A 19 9.71 -1.38 -8.98
C ILE A 19 11.22 -1.52 -8.76
N SER A 20 11.96 -1.57 -9.84
CA SER A 20 13.43 -1.49 -9.79
C SER A 20 13.81 -0.02 -9.82
N ALA A 21 13.50 0.74 -8.75
CA ALA A 21 14.24 1.95 -8.47
C ALA A 21 15.70 1.56 -8.25
N ALA A 22 16.63 2.37 -8.69
CA ALA A 22 18.06 2.08 -8.64
C ALA A 22 18.62 1.74 -7.25
N GLY A 23 17.85 1.90 -6.21
CA GLY A 23 18.07 1.39 -4.86
C GLY A 23 16.80 1.50 -4.03
N ARG A 24 16.20 0.37 -3.64
CA ARG A 24 15.18 0.32 -2.58
C ARG A 24 15.74 -0.50 -1.42
N THR A 25 15.85 0.13 -0.26
CA THR A 25 16.29 -0.49 0.98
C THR A 25 15.15 -0.49 1.98
N GLU A 26 14.71 -1.65 2.40
CA GLU A 26 13.65 -1.80 3.39
C GLU A 26 14.19 -1.53 4.80
N LEU A 27 13.48 -0.70 5.55
CA LEU A 27 13.77 -0.37 6.95
C LEU A 27 12.79 -1.08 7.89
N ASN A 28 12.59 -2.40 7.68
CA ASN A 28 11.62 -3.18 8.44
C ASN A 28 12.24 -3.87 9.67
N GLN A 29 13.53 -3.67 9.94
CA GLN A 29 14.27 -4.33 11.03
C GLN A 29 14.75 -3.34 12.08
N GLY A 30 14.99 -3.82 13.29
CA GLY A 30 15.59 -3.02 14.35
C GLY A 30 14.66 -2.01 15.03
N TRP A 31 13.38 -2.13 14.80
CA TRP A 31 12.38 -1.27 15.43
C TRP A 31 12.18 -1.61 16.90
N LYS A 32 11.93 -0.58 17.68
CA LYS A 32 11.53 -0.65 19.08
C LYS A 32 10.34 0.25 19.31
N PHE A 33 9.51 -0.09 20.29
CA PHE A 33 8.35 0.71 20.68
C PHE A 33 8.21 0.80 22.20
N ARG A 34 7.42 1.77 22.63
CA ARG A 34 6.95 1.90 24.02
C ARG A 34 5.77 2.84 24.10
N GLN A 35 5.12 2.91 25.24
CA GLN A 35 4.19 3.98 25.53
C GLN A 35 4.93 5.33 25.53
N TYR A 36 4.33 6.37 24.96
CA TYR A 36 5.00 7.66 24.78
C TYR A 36 5.54 8.23 26.08
N GLY A 37 6.85 8.42 26.13
CA GLY A 37 7.56 8.96 27.30
C GLY A 37 7.61 8.06 28.53
N LEU A 38 7.13 6.80 28.46
CA LEU A 38 7.04 5.90 29.61
C LEU A 38 7.66 4.52 29.31
N GLY A 39 8.26 3.92 30.33
CA GLY A 39 8.79 2.55 30.28
C GLY A 39 10.04 2.37 29.43
N GLU A 40 10.46 1.13 29.30
CA GLU A 40 11.60 0.73 28.48
C GLU A 40 11.20 0.49 27.03
N TRP A 41 12.20 0.58 26.13
CA TRP A 41 12.02 0.26 24.74
C TRP A 41 11.97 -1.25 24.52
N LEU A 42 10.86 -1.76 24.03
CA LEU A 42 10.63 -3.17 23.67
C LEU A 42 10.81 -3.38 22.17
N PRO A 43 11.17 -4.59 21.71
CA PRO A 43 11.21 -4.92 20.29
C PRO A 43 9.86 -4.71 19.61
N ALA A 44 9.88 -4.20 18.39
CA ALA A 44 8.68 -4.01 17.55
C ALA A 44 8.85 -4.67 16.17
N ALA A 45 7.78 -5.15 15.61
CA ALA A 45 7.70 -5.64 14.24
C ALA A 45 7.19 -4.55 13.29
N VAL A 46 7.84 -4.41 12.13
CA VAL A 46 7.37 -3.55 11.03
C VAL A 46 7.44 -4.36 9.74
N PRO A 47 6.30 -4.54 9.03
CA PRO A 47 4.94 -4.10 9.37
C PRO A 47 4.36 -4.69 10.65
N GLY A 48 3.57 -3.88 11.39
CA GLY A 48 2.94 -4.31 12.63
C GLY A 48 2.05 -3.24 13.27
N THR A 49 1.52 -3.58 14.44
CA THR A 49 0.68 -2.68 15.24
C THR A 49 1.07 -2.77 16.70
N VAL A 50 0.73 -1.75 17.50
CA VAL A 50 0.95 -1.73 18.95
C VAL A 50 0.39 -2.99 19.63
N HIS A 51 -0.82 -3.43 19.22
CA HIS A 51 -1.44 -4.63 19.81
C HIS A 51 -0.62 -5.90 19.57
N THR A 52 -0.11 -6.07 18.33
CA THR A 52 0.74 -7.23 18.00
C THR A 52 2.07 -7.18 18.72
N ASP A 53 2.65 -6.00 18.86
CA ASP A 53 3.93 -5.82 19.55
C ASP A 53 3.79 -6.02 21.07
N LEU A 54 2.73 -5.51 21.70
CA LEU A 54 2.44 -5.77 23.11
C LEU A 54 2.25 -7.26 23.39
N LEU A 55 1.51 -7.95 22.51
CA LEU A 55 1.30 -9.40 22.64
C LEU A 55 2.61 -10.17 22.48
N ALA A 56 3.41 -9.86 21.47
CA ALA A 56 4.70 -10.51 21.20
C ALA A 56 5.71 -10.34 22.33
N ASN A 57 5.61 -9.24 23.09
CA ASN A 57 6.44 -8.96 24.25
C ASN A 57 5.81 -9.41 25.59
N GLY A 58 4.69 -10.14 25.57
CA GLY A 58 4.03 -10.64 26.78
C GLY A 58 3.45 -9.54 27.69
N GLN A 59 3.22 -8.34 27.15
CA GLN A 59 2.70 -7.20 27.91
C GLN A 59 1.15 -7.23 28.03
N ILE A 60 0.49 -8.03 27.21
CA ILE A 60 -0.96 -8.23 27.22
C ILE A 60 -1.27 -9.71 27.01
N PRO A 61 -2.42 -10.22 27.54
CA PRO A 61 -2.93 -11.53 27.20
C PRO A 61 -3.37 -11.61 25.75
N ASP A 62 -3.69 -12.83 25.26
CA ASP A 62 -4.25 -12.98 23.92
C ASP A 62 -5.54 -12.16 23.80
N PRO A 63 -5.59 -11.19 22.87
CA PRO A 63 -6.74 -10.30 22.70
C PRO A 63 -8.05 -11.03 22.35
N PHE A 64 -7.97 -12.24 21.80
CA PHE A 64 -9.13 -13.04 21.38
C PHE A 64 -9.59 -14.08 22.40
N TYR A 65 -8.97 -14.11 23.58
CA TYR A 65 -9.33 -15.07 24.61
C TYR A 65 -10.18 -14.45 25.72
N GLY A 66 -11.31 -15.05 26.02
CA GLY A 66 -12.17 -14.68 27.15
C GLY A 66 -12.67 -13.23 27.10
N SER A 67 -12.48 -12.51 28.20
CA SER A 67 -12.86 -11.08 28.35
C SER A 67 -11.77 -10.08 27.97
N SER A 68 -10.65 -10.52 27.41
CA SER A 68 -9.49 -9.68 27.09
C SER A 68 -9.86 -8.42 26.27
N GLN A 69 -10.89 -8.51 25.44
CA GLN A 69 -11.38 -7.35 24.69
C GLN A 69 -11.69 -6.17 25.60
N SER A 70 -12.39 -6.37 26.71
CA SER A 70 -12.76 -5.29 27.64
C SER A 70 -11.53 -4.71 28.34
N ASP A 71 -10.59 -5.58 28.72
CA ASP A 71 -9.42 -5.21 29.49
C ASP A 71 -8.38 -4.44 28.68
N LEU A 72 -8.40 -4.57 27.34
CA LEU A 72 -7.42 -3.99 26.44
C LEU A 72 -7.85 -2.65 25.80
N GLN A 73 -9.02 -2.11 26.19
CA GLN A 73 -9.53 -0.86 25.60
C GLN A 73 -8.73 0.41 26.02
N TRP A 74 -7.73 0.28 26.90
CA TRP A 74 -6.85 1.38 27.27
C TRP A 74 -5.82 1.69 26.17
N ILE A 75 -5.44 0.70 25.35
CA ILE A 75 -4.36 0.78 24.37
C ILE A 75 -4.65 1.87 23.33
N ASP A 76 -5.90 1.97 22.86
CA ASP A 76 -6.31 2.91 21.84
C ASP A 76 -6.48 4.37 22.33
N LYS A 77 -6.43 4.59 23.64
CA LYS A 77 -6.48 5.91 24.29
C LYS A 77 -5.12 6.47 24.66
N THR A 78 -4.08 5.67 24.41
CA THR A 78 -2.70 5.96 24.77
C THR A 78 -1.91 6.38 23.55
N ASP A 79 -0.99 7.32 23.71
CA ASP A 79 -0.01 7.67 22.69
C ASP A 79 1.17 6.67 22.76
N TRP A 80 1.70 6.31 21.60
CA TRP A 80 2.79 5.34 21.46
C TRP A 80 3.94 5.93 20.67
N GLU A 81 5.15 5.44 20.90
CA GLU A 81 6.30 5.84 20.10
C GLU A 81 7.11 4.65 19.62
N TYR A 82 7.58 4.77 18.37
CA TYR A 82 8.43 3.81 17.70
C TYR A 82 9.75 4.45 17.32
N CYS A 83 10.84 3.72 17.38
CA CYS A 83 12.14 4.18 16.89
C CYS A 83 12.91 3.07 16.20
N CYS A 84 13.69 3.48 15.19
CA CYS A 84 14.65 2.64 14.49
C CYS A 84 15.92 3.44 14.26
N THR A 85 17.09 2.78 14.38
CA THR A 85 18.38 3.37 14.02
C THR A 85 18.97 2.56 12.87
N PHE A 86 19.49 3.25 11.85
CA PHE A 86 20.04 2.62 10.65
C PHE A 86 21.21 3.40 10.06
N ASP A 87 22.05 2.70 9.31
CA ASP A 87 23.12 3.26 8.52
C ASP A 87 22.74 3.27 7.04
N ALA A 88 23.22 4.24 6.28
CA ALA A 88 22.92 4.39 4.87
C ALA A 88 24.13 4.99 4.08
N PRO A 89 25.35 4.41 4.21
CA PRO A 89 26.53 4.96 3.57
C PRO A 89 26.47 4.91 2.04
N GLU A 90 25.82 3.86 1.48
CA GLU A 90 25.67 3.66 0.04
C GLU A 90 24.76 4.69 -0.63
N LEU A 91 23.83 5.27 0.12
CA LEU A 91 22.88 6.25 -0.40
C LEU A 91 23.51 7.63 -0.62
N ALA A 92 24.73 7.86 -0.14
CA ALA A 92 25.46 9.11 -0.37
C ALA A 92 25.78 9.34 -1.86
N SER A 93 25.92 8.27 -2.65
CA SER A 93 26.25 8.32 -4.08
C SER A 93 25.06 8.68 -4.99
N TYR A 94 23.84 8.63 -4.50
CA TYR A 94 22.65 8.98 -5.28
C TYR A 94 22.32 10.47 -5.19
N ASP A 95 21.77 11.04 -6.25
CA ASP A 95 21.33 12.44 -6.29
C ASP A 95 20.09 12.65 -5.43
N ASN A 96 19.19 11.68 -5.42
CA ASN A 96 17.93 11.72 -4.71
C ASN A 96 17.79 10.53 -3.77
N VAL A 97 17.27 10.80 -2.57
CA VAL A 97 16.88 9.77 -1.60
C VAL A 97 15.54 10.15 -0.98
N ARG A 98 14.60 9.24 -1.03
CA ARG A 98 13.26 9.42 -0.50
C ARG A 98 12.96 8.37 0.57
N LEU A 99 12.44 8.81 1.70
CA LEU A 99 11.88 7.94 2.73
C LEU A 99 10.39 7.74 2.44
N VAL A 100 9.97 6.47 2.45
CA VAL A 100 8.60 6.05 2.09
C VAL A 100 8.00 5.24 3.23
N PHE A 101 6.84 5.67 3.71
CA PHE A 101 5.97 4.91 4.60
C PHE A 101 4.75 4.47 3.80
N GLU A 102 4.61 3.21 3.48
CA GLU A 102 3.50 2.70 2.68
C GLU A 102 2.16 2.70 3.44
N GLY A 103 2.23 2.69 4.78
CA GLY A 103 1.05 2.77 5.62
C GLY A 103 1.36 3.12 7.06
N VAL A 104 0.75 4.22 7.54
CA VAL A 104 0.85 4.71 8.91
C VAL A 104 -0.56 4.76 9.51
N ASP A 105 -0.79 4.02 10.58
CA ASP A 105 -2.11 3.91 11.22
C ASP A 105 -2.14 4.69 12.54
N CYS A 106 -2.77 5.85 12.60
CA CYS A 106 -3.08 6.74 11.51
C CYS A 106 -2.59 8.17 11.81
N TYR A 107 -2.69 8.67 13.05
CA TYR A 107 -2.22 9.99 13.47
C TYR A 107 -0.81 9.86 14.04
N ALA A 108 0.18 10.38 13.32
CA ALA A 108 1.56 10.28 13.79
C ALA A 108 2.40 11.49 13.40
N ASP A 109 3.35 11.83 14.27
CA ASP A 109 4.46 12.72 13.98
C ASP A 109 5.67 11.87 13.59
N ILE A 110 6.16 12.03 12.37
CA ILE A 110 7.31 11.28 11.83
C ILE A 110 8.52 12.20 11.78
N ARG A 111 9.62 11.79 12.41
CA ARG A 111 10.88 12.56 12.47
C ARG A 111 12.07 11.72 12.02
N LEU A 112 12.95 12.33 11.22
CA LEU A 112 14.26 11.78 10.87
C LEU A 112 15.35 12.71 11.46
N ASN A 113 16.25 12.15 12.26
CA ASN A 113 17.35 12.88 12.90
C ASN A 113 16.90 14.12 13.70
N GLY A 114 15.67 14.10 14.22
CA GLY A 114 15.03 15.19 14.96
C GLY A 114 14.13 16.09 14.11
N GLU A 115 14.31 16.15 12.80
CA GLU A 115 13.51 16.97 11.89
C GLU A 115 12.13 16.32 11.62
N LEU A 116 11.07 17.13 11.72
CA LEU A 116 9.71 16.69 11.45
C LEU A 116 9.47 16.58 9.94
N LEU A 117 9.17 15.36 9.47
CA LEU A 117 8.86 15.10 8.06
C LEU A 117 7.36 15.19 7.77
N HIS A 118 6.54 14.53 8.61
CA HIS A 118 5.09 14.45 8.41
C HIS A 118 4.33 14.53 9.74
N ARG A 119 3.12 15.10 9.65
CA ARG A 119 2.00 14.84 10.56
C ARG A 119 0.93 14.11 9.78
N THR A 120 0.74 12.83 10.11
CA THR A 120 -0.18 11.97 9.38
C THR A 120 -1.59 12.01 9.98
N GLY A 121 -2.58 11.54 9.24
CA GLY A 121 -3.98 11.48 9.68
C GLY A 121 -4.84 10.61 8.77
N ASN A 122 -4.20 9.69 8.04
CA ASN A 122 -4.90 8.79 7.12
C ASN A 122 -4.08 7.50 6.93
N MET A 123 -4.64 6.36 7.37
CA MET A 123 -3.94 5.08 7.29
C MET A 123 -3.79 4.53 5.86
N PHE A 124 -4.58 5.02 4.90
CA PHE A 124 -4.62 4.51 3.53
C PHE A 124 -3.68 5.23 2.56
N ARG A 125 -2.94 6.22 3.05
CA ARG A 125 -1.99 6.99 2.23
C ARG A 125 -0.58 6.49 2.42
N THR A 126 0.18 6.45 1.31
CA THR A 126 1.63 6.42 1.34
C THR A 126 2.18 7.81 1.62
N TRP A 127 3.11 7.93 2.56
CA TRP A 127 3.77 9.17 2.94
C TRP A 127 5.20 9.14 2.45
N LYS A 128 5.58 10.15 1.68
CA LYS A 128 6.90 10.23 1.02
C LYS A 128 7.58 11.57 1.35
N SER A 129 8.86 11.53 1.69
CA SER A 129 9.69 12.73 1.92
C SER A 129 11.03 12.59 1.24
N ASP A 130 11.47 13.61 0.53
CA ASP A 130 12.84 13.70 0.08
C ASP A 130 13.74 13.97 1.31
N VAL A 131 14.68 13.09 1.55
CA VAL A 131 15.51 13.11 2.77
C VAL A 131 17.00 13.15 2.52
N LYS A 132 17.44 13.34 1.26
CA LYS A 132 18.85 13.39 0.89
C LYS A 132 19.66 14.35 1.76
N GLY A 133 19.13 15.56 2.01
CA GLY A 133 19.80 16.58 2.83
C GLY A 133 19.78 16.33 4.33
N LEU A 134 18.97 15.37 4.82
CA LEU A 134 18.83 15.03 6.24
C LEU A 134 19.56 13.75 6.63
N LEU A 135 19.89 12.90 5.64
CA LEU A 135 20.55 11.63 5.88
C LEU A 135 22.01 11.82 6.24
N LYS A 136 22.44 11.05 7.23
CA LYS A 136 23.82 10.83 7.61
C LYS A 136 24.28 9.48 7.06
N SER A 137 25.59 9.29 6.86
CA SER A 137 26.15 7.99 6.47
C SER A 137 25.91 6.91 7.53
N ARG A 138 25.86 7.31 8.81
CA ARG A 138 25.65 6.39 9.94
C ARG A 138 24.77 6.99 11.02
N ASN A 139 24.19 6.12 11.84
CA ASN A 139 23.40 6.48 13.03
C ASN A 139 22.21 7.41 12.71
N ASN A 140 21.52 7.17 11.60
CA ASN A 140 20.25 7.82 11.36
C ASN A 140 19.23 7.31 12.35
N ARG A 141 18.46 8.22 12.93
CA ARG A 141 17.37 7.88 13.87
C ARG A 141 16.03 8.27 13.26
N LEU A 142 15.21 7.27 13.03
CA LEU A 142 13.81 7.43 12.67
C LEU A 142 12.97 7.31 13.95
N HIS A 143 12.08 8.28 14.17
CA HIS A 143 11.23 8.34 15.36
C HIS A 143 9.80 8.69 14.94
N VAL A 144 8.84 7.88 15.35
CA VAL A 144 7.43 8.02 15.02
C VAL A 144 6.63 8.05 16.31
N VAL A 145 5.92 9.13 16.56
CA VAL A 145 4.99 9.27 17.70
C VAL A 145 3.58 9.10 17.18
N PHE A 146 2.90 8.05 17.61
CA PHE A 146 1.49 7.79 17.29
C PHE A 146 0.61 8.41 18.35
N HIS A 147 -0.29 9.29 17.93
CA HIS A 147 -1.33 9.86 18.78
C HIS A 147 -2.56 8.97 18.80
N SER A 148 -3.20 8.85 19.96
CA SER A 148 -4.40 8.06 20.12
C SER A 148 -5.46 8.39 19.05
N PRO A 149 -5.87 7.44 18.21
CA PRO A 149 -6.90 7.68 17.20
C PRO A 149 -8.27 7.98 17.83
N VAL A 150 -8.53 7.43 19.00
CA VAL A 150 -9.77 7.67 19.76
C VAL A 150 -9.81 9.10 20.30
N MET A 151 -8.73 9.54 20.95
CA MET A 151 -8.66 10.91 21.48
C MET A 151 -8.69 11.96 20.38
N GLN A 152 -8.02 11.67 19.23
CA GLN A 152 -8.09 12.55 18.07
C GLN A 152 -9.50 12.55 17.44
N GLY A 153 -10.15 11.40 17.37
CA GLY A 153 -11.53 11.28 16.90
C GLY A 153 -12.51 12.08 17.75
N LEU A 154 -12.33 12.07 19.09
CA LEU A 154 -13.13 12.91 20.01
C LEU A 154 -12.89 14.41 19.77
N LYS A 155 -11.64 14.83 19.53
CA LYS A 155 -11.32 16.22 19.16
C LYS A 155 -11.99 16.63 17.85
N ASN A 156 -11.92 15.77 16.84
CA ASN A 156 -12.53 16.00 15.53
C ASN A 156 -14.07 16.08 15.64
N MET A 157 -14.68 15.20 16.44
CA MET A 157 -16.12 15.23 16.71
C MET A 157 -16.54 16.53 17.41
N ALA A 158 -15.77 16.97 18.42
CA ALA A 158 -16.02 18.23 19.12
C ALA A 158 -15.90 19.43 18.16
N ALA A 159 -14.92 19.45 17.29
CA ALA A 159 -14.74 20.48 16.27
C ALA A 159 -15.86 20.48 15.22
N TYR A 160 -16.44 19.32 14.91
CA TYR A 160 -17.58 19.20 14.00
C TYR A 160 -18.89 19.71 14.65
N GLY A 161 -18.97 19.71 15.97
CA GLY A 161 -20.09 20.28 16.75
C GLY A 161 -21.31 19.37 16.90
N SER A 162 -21.29 18.15 16.36
CA SER A 162 -22.40 17.18 16.51
C SER A 162 -21.92 15.74 16.43
N ARG A 163 -22.76 14.82 16.94
CA ARG A 163 -22.54 13.38 16.81
C ARG A 163 -23.11 12.89 15.48
N LEU A 164 -22.35 12.04 14.80
CA LEU A 164 -22.80 11.35 13.61
C LEU A 164 -23.13 9.89 13.92
N THR A 165 -24.05 9.31 13.16
CA THR A 165 -24.43 7.91 13.30
C THR A 165 -23.32 7.00 12.77
N ALA A 166 -22.93 6.00 13.56
CA ALA A 166 -22.01 4.94 13.19
C ALA A 166 -22.44 3.66 13.90
N ASN A 167 -23.31 2.88 13.26
CA ASN A 167 -24.01 1.77 13.93
C ASN A 167 -23.07 0.70 14.49
N ASN A 168 -21.99 0.38 13.77
CA ASN A 168 -21.05 -0.66 14.17
C ASN A 168 -19.89 -0.15 15.05
N ASP A 169 -19.85 1.14 15.38
CA ASP A 169 -18.87 1.67 16.34
C ASP A 169 -19.29 1.33 17.77
N LEU A 170 -18.53 0.46 18.42
CA LEU A 170 -18.74 0.02 19.80
C LEU A 170 -18.11 1.02 20.81
N GLY A 171 -18.37 2.31 20.65
CA GLY A 171 -17.83 3.36 21.51
C GLY A 171 -18.07 3.14 22.99
N ALA A 172 -19.25 2.62 23.38
CA ALA A 172 -19.57 2.31 24.79
C ALA A 172 -18.61 1.27 25.38
N LEU A 173 -18.29 0.19 24.64
CA LEU A 173 -17.29 -0.81 25.04
C LEU A 173 -15.90 -0.16 25.20
N GLY A 174 -15.57 0.78 24.32
CA GLY A 174 -14.36 1.58 24.42
C GLY A 174 -14.34 2.60 25.56
N GLY A 175 -15.38 2.65 26.40
CA GLY A 175 -15.49 3.63 27.49
C GLY A 175 -15.80 5.06 27.03
N LEU A 176 -16.35 5.23 25.81
CA LEU A 176 -16.68 6.54 25.22
C LEU A 176 -18.15 6.91 25.41
N GLY A 177 -18.92 6.10 26.15
CA GLY A 177 -20.37 6.27 26.32
C GLY A 177 -21.08 6.27 24.95
N PRO A 178 -21.92 7.27 24.67
CA PRO A 178 -22.66 7.36 23.41
C PRO A 178 -21.83 7.87 22.22
N ASN A 179 -20.56 8.24 22.44
CA ASN A 179 -19.74 8.84 21.40
C ASN A 179 -19.21 7.77 20.44
N LYS A 180 -19.29 8.05 19.15
CA LYS A 180 -18.83 7.19 18.06
C LYS A 180 -17.85 7.98 17.21
N VAL A 181 -16.59 7.56 17.19
CA VAL A 181 -15.50 8.34 16.61
C VAL A 181 -14.96 7.78 15.29
N SER A 182 -15.41 6.61 14.88
CA SER A 182 -14.96 5.97 13.64
C SER A 182 -15.17 6.86 12.41
N VAL A 183 -16.28 7.56 12.31
CA VAL A 183 -16.63 8.46 11.20
C VAL A 183 -15.82 9.77 11.17
N PHE A 184 -15.09 10.06 12.25
CA PHE A 184 -14.22 11.23 12.38
C PHE A 184 -12.73 10.90 12.18
N THR A 185 -12.41 9.66 11.83
CA THR A 185 -11.04 9.20 11.63
C THR A 185 -10.89 8.51 10.25
N ARG A 186 -9.77 8.73 9.57
CA ARG A 186 -9.48 8.09 8.29
C ARG A 186 -8.71 6.79 8.50
N LYS A 187 -9.39 5.82 9.08
CA LYS A 187 -8.88 4.46 9.31
C LYS A 187 -10.00 3.43 9.14
N SER A 188 -9.68 2.15 9.15
CA SER A 188 -10.65 1.07 8.92
C SER A 188 -11.74 1.09 9.97
N GLY A 189 -12.98 1.30 9.54
CA GLY A 189 -14.14 1.43 10.42
C GLY A 189 -14.37 0.20 11.31
N TYR A 190 -14.09 -1.00 10.80
CA TYR A 190 -14.25 -2.25 11.55
C TYR A 190 -13.34 -2.37 12.78
N GLN A 191 -12.27 -1.57 12.89
CA GLN A 191 -11.43 -1.56 14.09
C GLN A 191 -12.17 -0.99 15.31
N TYR A 192 -13.16 -0.12 15.08
CA TYR A 192 -14.01 0.44 16.13
C TYR A 192 -15.14 -0.50 16.57
N GLY A 193 -15.22 -1.68 15.97
CA GLY A 193 -16.22 -2.70 16.19
C GLY A 193 -16.91 -3.11 14.89
N TRP A 194 -17.47 -4.30 14.89
CA TRP A 194 -18.33 -4.87 13.84
C TRP A 194 -19.25 -5.91 14.48
N ASP A 195 -20.28 -6.38 13.77
CA ASP A 195 -21.32 -7.24 14.34
C ASP A 195 -20.75 -8.45 15.11
N LEU A 196 -19.79 -9.15 14.54
CA LEU A 196 -19.17 -10.35 15.13
C LEU A 196 -17.69 -10.19 15.44
N ALA A 197 -17.15 -8.99 15.30
CA ALA A 197 -15.73 -8.75 15.46
C ALA A 197 -15.43 -7.83 16.66
N PRO A 198 -14.39 -8.14 17.46
CA PRO A 198 -14.04 -7.36 18.62
C PRO A 198 -13.59 -5.94 18.24
N ARG A 199 -13.68 -5.01 19.18
CA ARG A 199 -13.20 -3.65 19.01
C ARG A 199 -11.72 -3.57 19.39
N TYR A 200 -10.84 -3.37 18.38
CA TYR A 200 -9.43 -3.06 18.56
C TYR A 200 -9.02 -1.93 17.62
N VAL A 201 -8.95 -0.71 18.15
CA VAL A 201 -8.51 0.47 17.39
C VAL A 201 -6.99 0.53 17.43
N THR A 202 -6.35 0.06 16.37
CA THR A 202 -4.90 -0.10 16.31
C THR A 202 -4.16 1.21 16.06
N SER A 203 -2.85 1.21 16.31
CA SER A 203 -1.87 2.20 15.85
C SER A 203 -0.60 1.45 15.46
N GLY A 204 0.15 1.95 14.46
CA GLY A 204 1.40 1.33 14.07
C GLY A 204 1.81 1.58 12.62
N LEU A 205 2.95 1.03 12.25
CA LEU A 205 3.45 0.99 10.88
C LEU A 205 2.95 -0.29 10.22
N TRP A 206 1.73 -0.25 9.68
CA TRP A 206 1.03 -1.44 9.21
C TRP A 206 1.44 -1.92 7.81
N ARG A 207 2.31 -1.15 7.14
CA ARG A 207 2.95 -1.47 5.87
C ARG A 207 4.44 -1.16 5.93
N PRO A 208 5.24 -1.64 4.95
CA PRO A 208 6.68 -1.42 4.92
C PRO A 208 7.09 0.05 5.00
N VAL A 209 8.29 0.24 5.56
CA VAL A 209 9.06 1.49 5.53
C VAL A 209 10.28 1.26 4.68
N ALA A 210 10.59 2.15 3.74
CA ALA A 210 11.74 2.00 2.85
C ALA A 210 12.41 3.32 2.51
N LEU A 211 13.69 3.24 2.14
CA LEU A 211 14.42 4.28 1.41
C LEU A 211 14.45 3.92 -0.07
N GLU A 212 14.14 4.88 -0.91
CA GLU A 212 14.25 4.80 -2.37
C GLU A 212 15.30 5.81 -2.82
N ALA A 213 16.26 5.37 -3.64
CA ALA A 213 17.33 6.23 -4.15
C ALA A 213 17.43 6.12 -5.67
N TRP A 214 17.67 7.25 -6.35
CA TRP A 214 17.79 7.31 -7.79
C TRP A 214 18.64 8.48 -8.24
N ASN A 215 19.08 8.45 -9.51
CA ASN A 215 19.79 9.54 -10.17
C ASN A 215 19.00 9.99 -11.41
N GLU A 216 19.07 11.29 -11.73
CA GLU A 216 18.53 11.94 -12.93
C GLU A 216 17.03 11.81 -13.15
N ALA A 217 16.48 10.59 -13.17
CA ALA A 217 15.03 10.39 -13.43
C ALA A 217 14.54 9.06 -12.88
N ARG A 218 13.22 8.99 -12.66
CA ARG A 218 12.54 7.78 -12.22
C ARG A 218 11.11 7.70 -12.74
N VAL A 219 10.55 6.49 -12.70
CA VAL A 219 9.14 6.22 -12.91
C VAL A 219 8.43 6.29 -11.55
N GLU A 220 7.52 7.25 -11.38
CA GLU A 220 6.74 7.43 -10.15
C GLU A 220 5.50 6.54 -10.12
N ASP A 221 4.88 6.31 -11.29
CA ASP A 221 3.70 5.47 -11.46
C ASP A 221 3.66 4.88 -12.86
N PHE A 222 3.10 3.68 -13.00
CA PHE A 222 2.95 2.99 -14.27
C PHE A 222 1.65 2.20 -14.30
N HIS A 223 0.81 2.46 -15.29
CA HIS A 223 -0.47 1.81 -15.46
C HIS A 223 -0.70 1.39 -16.92
N VAL A 224 -1.22 0.17 -17.13
CA VAL A 224 -1.55 -0.36 -18.45
C VAL A 224 -3.06 -0.61 -18.54
N ARG A 225 -3.68 -0.10 -19.60
CA ARG A 225 -5.12 -0.20 -19.81
C ARG A 225 -5.44 -0.82 -21.17
N THR A 226 -6.41 -1.73 -21.19
CA THR A 226 -7.03 -2.19 -22.44
C THR A 226 -8.03 -1.14 -22.92
N ARG A 227 -7.88 -0.66 -24.13
CA ARG A 227 -8.80 0.28 -24.79
C ARG A 227 -9.89 -0.45 -25.55
N SER A 228 -9.51 -1.47 -26.30
CA SER A 228 -10.44 -2.35 -27.00
C SER A 228 -9.82 -3.72 -27.26
N THR A 229 -10.67 -4.72 -27.48
CA THR A 229 -10.25 -6.07 -27.85
C THR A 229 -10.93 -6.52 -29.13
N GLY A 230 -10.19 -7.28 -29.94
CA GLY A 230 -10.71 -7.93 -31.13
C GLY A 230 -9.95 -9.23 -31.41
N PRO A 231 -10.45 -10.07 -32.35
CA PRO A 231 -9.86 -11.38 -32.59
C PRO A 231 -8.42 -11.32 -33.14
N ARG A 232 -8.07 -10.24 -33.84
CA ARG A 232 -6.73 -10.07 -34.42
C ARG A 232 -5.78 -9.22 -33.61
N LYS A 233 -6.32 -8.29 -32.77
CA LYS A 233 -5.50 -7.38 -31.97
C LYS A 233 -6.26 -6.81 -30.79
N ALA A 234 -5.55 -6.43 -29.75
CA ALA A 234 -6.02 -5.57 -28.67
C ALA A 234 -5.31 -4.21 -28.76
N GLN A 235 -6.08 -3.14 -28.59
CA GLN A 235 -5.59 -1.78 -28.43
C GLN A 235 -5.33 -1.52 -26.95
N MET A 236 -4.13 -1.12 -26.61
CA MET A 236 -3.68 -0.88 -25.25
C MET A 236 -3.17 0.55 -25.11
N SER A 237 -3.11 1.07 -23.89
CA SER A 237 -2.31 2.24 -23.57
C SER A 237 -1.48 2.02 -22.32
N ALA A 238 -0.25 2.52 -22.33
CA ALA A 238 0.66 2.59 -21.22
C ALA A 238 0.73 4.04 -20.73
N SER A 239 0.30 4.29 -19.49
CA SER A 239 0.36 5.60 -18.86
C SER A 239 1.42 5.57 -17.76
N ALA A 240 2.26 6.59 -17.67
CA ALA A 240 3.25 6.71 -16.62
C ALA A 240 3.40 8.15 -16.12
N ALA A 241 3.69 8.28 -14.83
CA ALA A 241 4.22 9.50 -14.24
C ALA A 241 5.73 9.38 -14.13
N LEU A 242 6.46 10.31 -14.72
CA LEU A 242 7.91 10.36 -14.71
C LEU A 242 8.38 11.58 -13.92
N ARG A 243 9.42 11.43 -13.11
CA ARG A 243 10.15 12.54 -12.52
C ARG A 243 11.52 12.64 -13.19
N THR A 244 11.90 13.82 -13.62
CA THR A 244 13.19 14.14 -14.23
C THR A 244 13.85 15.30 -13.46
N ASP A 245 15.15 15.23 -13.23
CA ASP A 245 15.88 16.27 -12.50
C ASP A 245 16.50 17.32 -13.46
N ALA A 246 16.61 16.99 -14.76
CA ALA A 246 17.14 17.87 -15.79
C ALA A 246 16.35 17.77 -17.09
N ALA A 247 16.39 18.85 -17.88
CA ALA A 247 15.88 18.81 -19.24
C ALA A 247 16.71 17.87 -20.13
N GLY A 248 16.06 17.21 -21.08
CA GLY A 248 16.73 16.31 -22.01
C GLY A 248 15.80 15.43 -22.83
N CYS A 249 16.40 14.61 -23.70
CA CYS A 249 15.70 13.60 -24.46
C CYS A 249 15.75 12.28 -23.69
N TYR A 250 14.57 11.80 -23.28
CA TYR A 250 14.39 10.54 -22.57
C TYR A 250 13.73 9.52 -23.49
N ARG A 251 14.27 8.31 -23.50
CA ARG A 251 13.69 7.19 -24.25
C ARG A 251 12.86 6.32 -23.35
N ILE A 252 11.65 6.03 -23.80
CA ILE A 252 10.69 5.15 -23.13
C ILE A 252 10.55 3.89 -23.98
N ARG A 253 10.81 2.73 -23.40
CA ARG A 253 10.53 1.45 -24.04
C ARG A 253 9.47 0.69 -23.26
N ILE A 254 8.51 0.14 -23.98
CA ILE A 254 7.53 -0.80 -23.42
C ILE A 254 7.90 -2.20 -23.88
N LEU A 255 8.06 -3.11 -22.92
CA LEU A 255 8.31 -4.52 -23.17
C LEU A 255 7.07 -5.32 -22.81
N LEU A 256 6.73 -6.31 -23.64
CA LEU A 256 5.67 -7.29 -23.40
C LEU A 256 6.31 -8.67 -23.28
N ASN A 257 6.19 -9.32 -22.12
CA ASN A 257 6.83 -10.60 -21.83
C ASN A 257 8.34 -10.59 -22.23
N GLY A 258 9.05 -9.51 -21.89
CA GLY A 258 10.48 -9.31 -22.16
C GLY A 258 10.83 -8.84 -23.58
N LYS A 259 9.86 -8.74 -24.51
CA LYS A 259 10.11 -8.25 -25.87
C LYS A 259 9.70 -6.81 -26.03
N SER A 260 10.59 -5.95 -26.56
CA SER A 260 10.26 -4.56 -26.86
C SER A 260 9.20 -4.46 -27.95
N ILE A 261 8.09 -3.78 -27.65
CA ILE A 261 6.96 -3.58 -28.55
C ILE A 261 6.75 -2.14 -28.93
N LEU A 262 7.31 -1.20 -28.13
CA LEU A 262 7.23 0.22 -28.39
C LEU A 262 8.52 0.90 -27.89
N THR A 263 8.97 1.88 -28.66
CA THR A 263 10.04 2.82 -28.28
C THR A 263 9.61 4.21 -28.68
N ALA A 264 9.68 5.16 -27.75
CA ALA A 264 9.34 6.57 -27.96
C ALA A 264 10.37 7.48 -27.29
N ASP A 265 10.84 8.47 -28.02
CA ASP A 265 11.71 9.52 -27.48
C ASP A 265 10.87 10.73 -27.08
N LYS A 266 11.11 11.28 -25.88
CA LYS A 266 10.39 12.43 -25.31
C LYS A 266 11.39 13.49 -24.86
N THR A 267 11.22 14.71 -25.33
CA THR A 267 11.93 15.86 -24.77
C THR A 267 11.13 16.34 -23.54
N LEU A 268 11.75 16.26 -22.37
CA LEU A 268 11.14 16.62 -21.08
C LEU A 268 12.02 17.65 -20.38
N ASP A 269 11.40 18.60 -19.70
CA ASP A 269 12.08 19.51 -18.79
C ASP A 269 12.32 18.88 -17.43
N ALA A 270 12.99 19.55 -16.50
CA ALA A 270 13.04 19.11 -15.10
C ALA A 270 11.64 19.21 -14.47
N GLY A 271 11.22 18.16 -13.74
CA GLY A 271 9.91 18.13 -13.09
C GLY A 271 9.19 16.79 -13.19
N THR A 272 7.87 16.82 -12.97
CA THR A 272 7.00 15.64 -13.07
C THR A 272 6.15 15.72 -14.34
N HIS A 273 6.16 14.64 -15.11
CA HIS A 273 5.49 14.53 -16.41
C HIS A 273 4.54 13.35 -16.42
N SER A 274 3.37 13.56 -17.02
CA SER A 274 2.44 12.47 -17.33
C SER A 274 2.54 12.15 -18.82
N ILE A 275 2.78 10.89 -19.13
CA ILE A 275 2.86 10.39 -20.50
C ILE A 275 1.83 9.29 -20.71
N GLU A 276 1.36 9.17 -21.94
CA GLU A 276 0.51 8.06 -22.38
C GLU A 276 0.94 7.62 -23.79
N GLU A 277 1.24 6.32 -23.93
CA GLU A 277 1.69 5.72 -25.17
C GLU A 277 0.72 4.60 -25.59
N PRO A 278 0.10 4.70 -26.79
CA PRO A 278 -0.70 3.62 -27.34
C PRO A 278 0.20 2.50 -27.89
N PHE A 279 -0.24 1.26 -27.72
CA PHE A 279 0.39 0.10 -28.34
C PHE A 279 -0.62 -1.00 -28.67
N GLU A 280 -0.21 -1.98 -29.46
CA GLU A 280 -1.04 -3.10 -29.86
C GLU A 280 -0.48 -4.44 -29.42
N ILE A 281 -1.36 -5.36 -29.05
CA ILE A 281 -1.01 -6.77 -28.83
C ILE A 281 -1.65 -7.57 -29.95
N PRO A 282 -0.86 -8.16 -30.88
CA PRO A 282 -1.40 -9.00 -31.94
C PRO A 282 -1.86 -10.36 -31.38
N SER A 283 -2.99 -10.86 -31.89
CA SER A 283 -3.59 -12.15 -31.48
C SER A 283 -3.62 -12.32 -29.94
N PRO A 284 -4.28 -11.41 -29.21
CA PRO A 284 -4.16 -11.38 -27.76
C PRO A 284 -4.79 -12.61 -27.11
N ARG A 285 -4.12 -13.16 -26.10
CA ARG A 285 -4.75 -14.08 -25.14
C ARG A 285 -5.54 -13.23 -24.16
N LEU A 286 -6.87 -13.38 -24.20
CA LEU A 286 -7.75 -12.61 -23.33
C LEU A 286 -7.73 -13.18 -21.89
N TRP A 287 -7.86 -12.29 -20.93
CA TRP A 287 -8.08 -12.65 -19.53
C TRP A 287 -9.57 -12.92 -19.29
N TYR A 288 -9.86 -14.00 -18.59
CA TYR A 288 -11.20 -14.32 -18.10
C TYR A 288 -11.20 -14.54 -16.58
N PRO A 289 -12.32 -14.25 -15.89
CA PRO A 289 -12.47 -14.58 -14.48
C PRO A 289 -12.57 -16.10 -14.28
N ASN A 290 -12.35 -16.51 -13.03
CA ASN A 290 -12.42 -17.91 -12.64
C ASN A 290 -13.74 -18.57 -13.09
N GLY A 291 -13.67 -19.76 -13.70
CA GLY A 291 -14.81 -20.52 -14.23
C GLY A 291 -15.30 -20.08 -15.61
N MET A 292 -14.69 -19.07 -16.25
CA MET A 292 -15.07 -18.61 -17.61
C MET A 292 -13.96 -18.80 -18.64
N GLY A 293 -12.75 -19.07 -18.23
CA GLY A 293 -11.59 -19.24 -19.10
C GLY A 293 -10.28 -19.04 -18.35
N GLU A 294 -9.22 -18.81 -19.07
CA GLU A 294 -7.88 -18.64 -18.50
C GLU A 294 -7.69 -17.21 -17.98
N PRO A 295 -7.23 -17.01 -16.73
CA PRO A 295 -6.88 -15.69 -16.20
C PRO A 295 -5.46 -15.30 -16.66
N TYR A 296 -5.23 -15.23 -17.96
CA TYR A 296 -3.91 -14.96 -18.53
C TYR A 296 -3.46 -13.53 -18.27
N LEU A 297 -2.23 -13.38 -17.78
CA LEU A 297 -1.60 -12.08 -17.50
C LEU A 297 -0.34 -11.91 -18.34
N TYR A 298 -0.20 -10.74 -18.94
CA TYR A 298 1.02 -10.29 -19.60
C TYR A 298 1.90 -9.58 -18.58
N ASP A 299 3.20 -9.81 -18.63
CA ASP A 299 4.19 -8.97 -17.96
C ASP A 299 4.49 -7.79 -18.89
N VAL A 300 4.18 -6.58 -18.42
CA VAL A 300 4.41 -5.34 -19.15
C VAL A 300 5.41 -4.49 -18.37
N GLU A 301 6.55 -4.18 -18.99
CA GLU A 301 7.62 -3.40 -18.39
C GLU A 301 7.73 -2.04 -19.09
N LEU A 302 7.96 -0.99 -18.31
CA LEU A 302 8.43 0.30 -18.80
C LEU A 302 9.89 0.47 -18.42
N VAL A 303 10.73 0.78 -19.39
CA VAL A 303 12.14 1.11 -19.21
C VAL A 303 12.35 2.57 -19.61
N LEU A 304 12.90 3.36 -18.68
CA LEU A 304 13.26 4.75 -18.88
C LEU A 304 14.76 4.84 -19.12
N GLU A 305 15.17 5.41 -20.26
CA GLU A 305 16.58 5.51 -20.66
C GLU A 305 16.95 6.96 -21.04
N LYS A 306 18.24 7.29 -20.91
CA LYS A 306 18.83 8.50 -21.46
C LYS A 306 20.22 8.19 -22.00
N GLU A 307 20.51 8.61 -23.23
CA GLU A 307 21.82 8.40 -23.88
C GLU A 307 22.27 6.92 -23.90
N GLY A 308 21.29 6.00 -24.06
CA GLY A 308 21.55 4.56 -24.08
C GLY A 308 21.75 3.90 -22.69
N ARG A 309 21.66 4.67 -21.62
CA ARG A 309 21.77 4.19 -20.24
C ARG A 309 20.37 4.05 -19.63
N GLU A 310 20.07 2.90 -19.05
CA GLU A 310 18.84 2.68 -18.27
C GLU A 310 18.92 3.49 -16.97
N LEU A 311 17.89 4.31 -16.71
CA LEU A 311 17.75 5.13 -15.51
C LEU A 311 16.82 4.47 -14.50
N ASP A 312 15.71 3.93 -14.99
CA ASP A 312 14.73 3.25 -14.13
C ASP A 312 13.91 2.23 -14.93
N ARG A 313 13.32 1.28 -14.22
CA ARG A 313 12.48 0.23 -14.77
C ARG A 313 11.35 -0.11 -13.81
N THR A 314 10.16 -0.27 -14.35
CA THR A 314 9.00 -0.75 -13.59
C THR A 314 8.22 -1.79 -14.37
N ALA A 315 7.50 -2.66 -13.68
CA ALA A 315 6.72 -3.72 -14.30
C ALA A 315 5.35 -3.87 -13.65
N VAL A 316 4.35 -4.19 -14.48
CA VAL A 316 3.00 -4.54 -14.03
C VAL A 316 2.52 -5.79 -14.76
N ARG A 317 1.69 -6.59 -14.08
CA ARG A 317 0.99 -7.71 -14.71
C ARG A 317 -0.39 -7.25 -15.15
N CYS A 318 -0.72 -7.44 -16.42
CA CYS A 318 -1.94 -6.93 -17.02
C CYS A 318 -2.74 -8.04 -17.73
N GLY A 319 -4.02 -8.19 -17.38
CA GLY A 319 -4.96 -9.02 -18.12
C GLY A 319 -5.63 -8.22 -19.24
N VAL A 320 -5.50 -8.68 -20.47
CA VAL A 320 -6.16 -8.05 -21.63
C VAL A 320 -7.65 -8.41 -21.64
N ARG A 321 -8.50 -7.46 -21.26
CA ARG A 321 -9.95 -7.65 -21.19
C ARG A 321 -10.69 -6.34 -21.34
N THR A 322 -11.94 -6.43 -21.78
CA THR A 322 -12.92 -5.36 -21.63
C THR A 322 -13.88 -5.69 -20.49
N VAL A 323 -14.27 -4.67 -19.74
CA VAL A 323 -15.28 -4.79 -18.67
C VAL A 323 -16.31 -3.70 -18.91
N SER A 324 -17.57 -4.08 -18.98
CA SER A 324 -18.68 -3.13 -19.06
C SER A 324 -19.74 -3.43 -17.99
N LEU A 325 -20.35 -2.36 -17.48
CA LEU A 325 -21.50 -2.43 -16.61
C LEU A 325 -22.76 -2.38 -17.45
N ARG A 326 -23.61 -3.39 -17.32
CA ARG A 326 -24.93 -3.44 -17.98
C ARG A 326 -26.01 -3.03 -17.01
N CYS A 327 -26.57 -1.85 -17.24
CA CYS A 327 -27.75 -1.38 -16.52
C CYS A 327 -28.85 -1.17 -17.60
N ARG A 328 -29.73 -2.18 -17.76
CA ARG A 328 -30.85 -2.14 -18.72
C ARG A 328 -32.15 -2.26 -17.97
N ASP A 329 -33.17 -1.55 -18.43
CA ASP A 329 -34.53 -1.70 -17.91
C ASP A 329 -35.04 -3.12 -18.23
N ASP A 330 -35.78 -3.71 -17.31
CA ASP A 330 -36.40 -4.99 -17.50
C ASP A 330 -37.50 -4.91 -18.57
N ALA A 331 -37.79 -6.02 -19.22
CA ALA A 331 -38.74 -6.07 -20.32
C ALA A 331 -40.17 -5.61 -19.93
N ASP A 332 -40.51 -5.74 -18.64
CA ASP A 332 -41.79 -5.31 -18.07
C ASP A 332 -41.77 -3.86 -17.53
N GLY A 333 -40.65 -3.15 -17.62
CA GLY A 333 -40.47 -1.77 -17.16
C GLY A 333 -40.55 -1.58 -15.65
N ARG A 334 -40.58 -2.68 -14.84
CA ARG A 334 -40.74 -2.60 -13.39
C ARG A 334 -39.43 -2.61 -12.60
N GLY A 335 -38.33 -2.93 -13.26
CA GLY A 335 -37.02 -3.02 -12.65
C GLY A 335 -35.92 -2.62 -13.61
N ARG A 336 -34.69 -2.62 -13.08
CA ARG A 336 -33.48 -2.36 -13.85
C ARG A 336 -32.42 -3.37 -13.50
N GLY A 337 -31.95 -4.11 -14.50
CA GLY A 337 -30.87 -5.06 -14.35
C GLY A 337 -29.56 -4.37 -14.00
N PHE A 338 -28.73 -5.03 -13.21
CA PHE A 338 -27.38 -4.62 -12.88
C PHE A 338 -26.45 -5.82 -13.03
N GLY A 339 -25.54 -5.77 -13.97
CA GLY A 339 -24.63 -6.89 -14.26
C GLY A 339 -23.37 -6.46 -14.97
N PHE A 340 -22.39 -7.35 -15.01
CA PHE A 340 -21.13 -7.13 -15.71
C PHE A 340 -21.07 -7.96 -17.00
N GLU A 341 -20.35 -7.42 -17.97
CA GLU A 341 -19.86 -8.17 -19.13
C GLU A 341 -18.34 -8.13 -19.16
N ILE A 342 -17.72 -9.30 -19.34
CA ILE A 342 -16.29 -9.44 -19.56
C ILE A 342 -16.07 -9.93 -20.98
N ASN A 343 -15.34 -9.18 -21.80
CA ASN A 343 -15.11 -9.50 -23.22
C ASN A 343 -16.41 -9.72 -24.00
N GLY A 344 -17.48 -8.95 -23.68
CA GLY A 344 -18.79 -9.06 -24.29
C GLY A 344 -19.66 -10.22 -23.77
N ILE A 345 -19.17 -11.01 -22.80
CA ILE A 345 -19.91 -12.13 -22.20
C ILE A 345 -20.50 -11.70 -20.85
N PRO A 346 -21.84 -11.83 -20.65
CA PRO A 346 -22.45 -11.57 -19.35
C PRO A 346 -21.89 -12.47 -18.26
N VAL A 347 -21.61 -11.86 -17.08
CA VAL A 347 -21.02 -12.57 -15.94
C VAL A 347 -22.00 -12.55 -14.77
N PHE A 348 -22.27 -13.72 -14.21
CA PHE A 348 -22.88 -13.83 -12.91
C PHE A 348 -21.79 -13.78 -11.82
N CYS A 349 -21.80 -12.70 -11.02
CA CYS A 349 -20.81 -12.51 -9.96
C CYS A 349 -21.20 -13.38 -8.74
N LYS A 350 -20.46 -14.46 -8.53
CA LYS A 350 -20.57 -15.31 -7.32
C LYS A 350 -19.69 -14.73 -6.23
N GLY A 351 -20.23 -14.55 -5.05
CA GLY A 351 -19.48 -13.99 -3.94
C GLY A 351 -20.20 -14.16 -2.61
N SER A 352 -19.50 -13.75 -1.56
CA SER A 352 -20.03 -13.67 -0.20
C SER A 352 -19.38 -12.49 0.52
N ASN A 353 -19.99 -12.07 1.63
CA ASN A 353 -19.36 -11.11 2.52
C ASN A 353 -18.26 -11.81 3.32
N TYR A 354 -17.03 -11.33 3.17
CA TYR A 354 -15.91 -11.81 3.96
C TYR A 354 -15.70 -10.90 5.16
N VAL A 355 -15.82 -11.47 6.35
CA VAL A 355 -15.41 -10.83 7.61
C VAL A 355 -14.08 -11.43 7.99
N PRO A 356 -13.02 -10.62 8.16
CA PRO A 356 -11.71 -11.13 8.55
C PRO A 356 -11.77 -11.94 9.85
N ALA A 357 -11.27 -13.16 9.81
CA ALA A 357 -11.28 -14.07 10.96
C ALA A 357 -10.30 -13.62 12.06
N ASP A 358 -9.24 -12.89 11.68
CA ASP A 358 -8.22 -12.38 12.60
C ASP A 358 -7.82 -10.96 12.20
N ARG A 359 -7.93 -10.01 13.13
CA ARG A 359 -7.48 -8.63 12.92
C ARG A 359 -5.95 -8.43 12.98
N LYS A 360 -5.22 -9.43 13.45
CA LYS A 360 -3.76 -9.45 13.38
C LYS A 360 -3.27 -9.66 11.95
N SER A 361 -4.06 -10.38 11.14
CA SER A 361 -3.72 -10.79 9.78
C SER A 361 -4.26 -9.87 8.68
N VAL A 362 -4.98 -8.81 9.03
CA VAL A 362 -5.57 -7.86 8.06
C VAL A 362 -4.57 -6.74 7.70
N VAL A 363 -3.34 -7.00 7.92
CA VAL A 363 -2.26 -6.06 7.57
C VAL A 363 -1.50 -6.54 6.34
#